data_cec449005c4e4355f8bd351be9991137
#
_entry.id   cec449005c4e4355f8bd351be9991137
#
_cell.length_a   1.000
_cell.length_b   1.000
_cell.length_c   1.000
_cell.angle_alpha   90.00
_cell.angle_beta   90.00
_cell.angle_gamma   90.00
#
_symmetry.space_group_name_H-M   'P 1'
#
loop_
_entity.id
_entity.type
_entity.pdbx_description
1 polymer ?
#
loop_
_entity_poly.entity_id
_entity_poly.type
_entity_poly.pdbx_seq_one_letter_code
_entity_poly.pdbx_strand_id
1 'polypeptide(L)'
;MRIRIRHEITQRFDPGSRNMAVTVRLTPRSHEGQFILRWTLDLNSDCRLAAQEDAFGNLCHTFSVDGPTDHLSVVAEGEVETQDTTGVMHGTVERFPPSLFLRQTDLTEATPAVVAFAEGARLTEDDPLGQLHALMVALHETVEEQEGPALGGPLSAHAALEAGKACSGGIAHLFTAAARHLGLPARHISGYLAPEDPEEGEAKREGVGAARHWAEAYAPKYGWISFDAGRNLCGTEHYVRLAVALDAMGVAPLRSAGLEVEEQVSALDSRGPQKLAQAQSQN
;
A
#
# COMPACT_ATOMS: atom_id res chain seq x y z
N MET A 1 12.67 -8.49 -10.60
CA MET A 1 11.48 -8.66 -11.45
C MET A 1 11.18 -7.35 -12.17
N ARG A 2 10.44 -7.31 -13.28
CA ARG A 2 10.00 -6.06 -13.92
C ARG A 2 8.47 -6.05 -13.98
N ILE A 3 7.86 -5.07 -13.32
CA ILE A 3 6.42 -4.99 -13.12
C ILE A 3 5.89 -3.77 -13.87
N ARG A 4 4.88 -3.98 -14.73
CA ARG A 4 4.08 -2.92 -15.33
C ARG A 4 2.85 -2.68 -14.48
N ILE A 5 2.61 -1.43 -14.13
CA ILE A 5 1.49 -1.01 -13.29
C ILE A 5 0.65 -0.02 -14.08
N ARG A 6 -0.67 -0.17 -13.98
CA ARG A 6 -1.67 0.82 -14.37
C ARG A 6 -2.68 0.94 -13.25
N HIS A 7 -2.84 2.14 -12.73
CA HIS A 7 -3.77 2.48 -11.66
C HIS A 7 -4.65 3.63 -12.12
N GLU A 8 -5.94 3.39 -12.23
CA GLU A 8 -6.94 4.37 -12.60
C GLU A 8 -7.90 4.62 -11.45
N ILE A 9 -8.09 5.89 -11.09
CA ILE A 9 -9.03 6.34 -10.06
C ILE A 9 -9.98 7.33 -10.67
N THR A 10 -11.27 7.08 -10.55
CA THR A 10 -12.32 8.02 -10.91
C THR A 10 -13.03 8.48 -9.64
N GLN A 11 -12.91 9.77 -9.35
CA GLN A 11 -13.61 10.45 -8.25
C GLN A 11 -14.83 11.15 -8.79
N ARG A 12 -16.00 10.88 -8.21
CA ARG A 12 -17.24 11.60 -8.51
C ARG A 12 -17.43 12.78 -7.57
N PHE A 13 -18.01 13.85 -8.09
CA PHE A 13 -18.33 15.08 -7.37
C PHE A 13 -19.82 15.41 -7.50
N ASP A 14 -20.31 16.27 -6.62
CA ASP A 14 -21.64 16.86 -6.80
C ASP A 14 -21.70 17.65 -8.13
N PRO A 15 -22.81 17.56 -8.89
CA PRO A 15 -22.96 18.27 -10.14
C PRO A 15 -22.70 19.79 -9.98
N GLY A 16 -21.83 20.32 -10.80
CA GLY A 16 -21.49 21.75 -10.78
C GLY A 16 -20.41 22.13 -9.75
N SER A 17 -19.75 21.17 -9.11
CA SER A 17 -18.60 21.40 -8.21
C SER A 17 -17.50 22.20 -8.91
N ARG A 18 -16.90 23.14 -8.15
CA ARG A 18 -15.84 24.03 -8.63
C ARG A 18 -14.74 24.19 -7.61
N ASN A 19 -13.52 24.54 -8.06
CA ASN A 19 -12.36 24.86 -7.23
C ASN A 19 -12.03 23.75 -6.21
N MET A 20 -12.07 22.50 -6.67
CA MET A 20 -11.80 21.37 -5.81
C MET A 20 -10.30 21.15 -5.67
N ALA A 21 -9.82 21.19 -4.43
CA ALA A 21 -8.43 20.83 -4.12
C ALA A 21 -8.29 19.31 -4.10
N VAL A 22 -7.32 18.81 -4.84
CA VAL A 22 -7.03 17.38 -4.97
C VAL A 22 -5.56 17.13 -4.66
N THR A 23 -5.29 16.07 -3.90
CA THR A 23 -3.94 15.56 -3.69
C THR A 23 -3.89 14.09 -4.08
N VAL A 24 -2.97 13.73 -4.96
CA VAL A 24 -2.72 12.33 -5.36
C VAL A 24 -1.34 11.87 -4.90
N ARG A 25 -1.26 10.59 -4.45
CA ARG A 25 -0.06 9.86 -4.04
C ARG A 25 0.06 8.60 -4.89
N LEU A 26 0.28 8.77 -6.18
CA LEU A 26 0.34 7.70 -7.16
C LEU A 26 1.70 7.59 -7.84
N THR A 27 2.73 8.25 -7.29
CA THR A 27 4.08 8.22 -7.85
C THR A 27 5.01 7.51 -6.86
N PRO A 28 5.47 6.28 -7.16
CA PRO A 28 6.40 5.56 -6.31
C PRO A 28 7.79 6.19 -6.33
N ARG A 29 8.59 5.90 -5.30
CA ARG A 29 10.01 6.29 -5.22
C ARG A 29 10.93 5.12 -5.48
N SER A 30 12.09 5.40 -6.07
CA SER A 30 13.20 4.44 -6.09
C SER A 30 13.86 4.35 -4.71
N HIS A 31 14.26 3.13 -4.35
CA HIS A 31 15.07 2.79 -3.17
C HIS A 31 15.83 1.49 -3.48
N GLU A 32 16.69 1.01 -2.57
CA GLU A 32 17.33 -0.30 -2.76
C GLU A 32 16.28 -1.40 -2.85
N GLY A 33 16.31 -2.17 -3.92
CA GLY A 33 15.31 -3.19 -4.25
C GLY A 33 14.12 -2.70 -5.08
N GLN A 34 13.97 -1.39 -5.34
CA GLN A 34 12.90 -0.85 -6.20
C GLN A 34 13.40 0.30 -7.07
N PHE A 35 13.36 0.16 -8.39
CA PHE A 35 13.85 1.14 -9.36
C PHE A 35 12.75 1.52 -10.34
N ILE A 36 12.40 2.80 -10.37
CA ILE A 36 11.38 3.33 -11.29
C ILE A 36 12.03 3.53 -12.66
N LEU A 37 11.63 2.75 -13.66
CA LEU A 37 12.17 2.84 -15.01
C LEU A 37 11.47 3.94 -15.82
N ARG A 38 10.14 4.02 -15.69
CA ARG A 38 9.30 5.08 -16.25
C ARG A 38 8.03 5.21 -15.42
N TRP A 39 7.49 6.41 -15.34
CA TRP A 39 6.23 6.67 -14.65
C TRP A 39 5.55 7.90 -15.22
N THR A 40 4.26 7.80 -15.51
CA THR A 40 3.41 8.90 -15.98
C THR A 40 2.20 9.04 -15.07
N LEU A 41 1.68 10.26 -14.99
CA LEU A 41 0.45 10.59 -14.28
C LEU A 41 -0.38 11.46 -15.21
N ASP A 42 -1.51 10.94 -15.69
CA ASP A 42 -2.41 11.60 -16.60
C ASP A 42 -3.75 11.90 -15.92
N LEU A 43 -4.37 13.03 -16.29
CA LEU A 43 -5.64 13.49 -15.77
C LEU A 43 -6.58 13.89 -16.90
N ASN A 44 -7.88 13.69 -16.70
CA ASN A 44 -8.92 14.16 -17.63
C ASN A 44 -9.27 15.66 -17.46
N SER A 45 -8.46 16.42 -16.74
CA SER A 45 -8.67 17.85 -16.47
C SER A 45 -7.45 18.66 -16.89
N ASP A 46 -7.68 19.84 -17.47
CA ASP A 46 -6.61 20.79 -17.76
C ASP A 46 -6.22 21.52 -16.47
N CYS A 47 -5.21 21.00 -15.79
CA CYS A 47 -4.70 21.54 -14.55
C CYS A 47 -3.18 21.43 -14.47
N ARG A 48 -2.57 22.30 -13.68
CA ARG A 48 -1.12 22.25 -13.43
C ARG A 48 -0.82 21.36 -12.24
N LEU A 49 -0.18 20.23 -12.49
CA LEU A 49 0.34 19.36 -11.43
C LEU A 49 1.56 20.00 -10.75
N ALA A 50 1.46 20.24 -9.46
CA ALA A 50 2.59 20.64 -8.64
C ALA A 50 3.11 19.43 -7.87
N ALA A 51 4.27 18.91 -8.30
CA ALA A 51 4.94 17.83 -7.60
C ALA A 51 5.55 18.35 -6.30
N GLN A 52 5.34 17.64 -5.20
CA GLN A 52 5.89 17.96 -3.88
C GLN A 52 6.14 16.69 -3.06
N GLU A 53 6.80 16.84 -1.94
CA GLU A 53 6.94 15.77 -0.94
C GLU A 53 6.05 16.07 0.25
N ASP A 54 5.37 15.04 0.76
CA ASP A 54 4.68 15.17 2.04
C ASP A 54 5.63 14.98 3.23
N ALA A 55 5.08 15.08 4.45
CA ALA A 55 5.87 14.97 5.68
C ALA A 55 6.60 13.62 5.83
N PHE A 56 6.10 12.55 5.23
CA PHE A 56 6.71 11.22 5.27
C PHE A 56 7.68 10.95 4.11
N GLY A 57 7.85 11.93 3.20
CA GLY A 57 8.70 11.80 2.03
C GLY A 57 8.01 11.13 0.84
N ASN A 58 6.69 10.94 0.86
CA ASN A 58 5.97 10.46 -0.31
C ASN A 58 5.94 11.52 -1.41
N LEU A 59 6.07 11.09 -2.67
CA LEU A 59 5.80 11.96 -3.80
C LEU A 59 4.29 12.14 -3.93
N CYS A 60 3.85 13.39 -3.92
CA CYS A 60 2.46 13.75 -4.13
C CYS A 60 2.32 14.90 -5.11
N HIS A 61 1.15 14.98 -5.74
CA HIS A 61 0.80 16.06 -6.66
C HIS A 61 -0.46 16.73 -6.12
N THR A 62 -0.39 18.03 -5.91
CA THR A 62 -1.53 18.85 -5.48
C THR A 62 -1.94 19.76 -6.62
N PHE A 63 -3.23 19.83 -6.88
CA PHE A 63 -3.80 20.68 -7.93
C PHE A 63 -5.24 21.07 -7.59
N SER A 64 -5.74 22.08 -8.30
CA SER A 64 -7.15 22.48 -8.24
C SER A 64 -7.82 22.13 -9.56
N VAL A 65 -9.05 21.63 -9.46
CA VAL A 65 -9.95 21.43 -10.59
C VAL A 65 -10.96 22.56 -10.58
N ASP A 66 -10.85 23.47 -11.56
CA ASP A 66 -11.65 24.70 -11.57
C ASP A 66 -13.14 24.44 -11.85
N GLY A 67 -13.48 23.42 -12.63
CA GLY A 67 -14.86 23.03 -12.93
C GLY A 67 -15.63 24.03 -13.80
N PRO A 68 -16.94 23.82 -14.00
CA PRO A 68 -17.74 22.76 -13.37
C PRO A 68 -17.39 21.37 -13.89
N THR A 69 -17.26 20.42 -13.00
CA THR A 69 -17.07 19.00 -13.34
C THR A 69 -17.88 18.11 -12.40
N ASP A 70 -18.24 16.94 -12.88
CA ASP A 70 -18.93 15.89 -12.12
C ASP A 70 -18.00 14.70 -11.80
N HIS A 71 -16.84 14.63 -12.43
CA HIS A 71 -15.84 13.61 -12.17
C HIS A 71 -14.42 14.06 -12.50
N LEU A 72 -13.45 13.45 -11.84
CA LEU A 72 -12.03 13.51 -12.12
C LEU A 72 -11.51 12.09 -12.30
N SER A 73 -10.87 11.81 -13.43
CA SER A 73 -10.13 10.58 -13.65
C SER A 73 -8.62 10.86 -13.59
N VAL A 74 -7.91 10.03 -12.83
CA VAL A 74 -6.46 10.07 -12.69
C VAL A 74 -5.91 8.71 -13.07
N VAL A 75 -4.98 8.66 -14.01
CA VAL A 75 -4.31 7.43 -14.46
C VAL A 75 -2.83 7.53 -14.16
N ALA A 76 -2.33 6.63 -13.34
CA ALA A 76 -0.91 6.43 -13.12
C ALA A 76 -0.46 5.16 -13.86
N GLU A 77 0.57 5.27 -14.69
CA GLU A 77 1.09 4.12 -15.45
C GLU A 77 2.61 4.15 -15.49
N GLY A 78 3.23 2.96 -15.34
CA GLY A 78 4.67 2.88 -15.41
C GLY A 78 5.25 1.48 -15.35
N GLU A 79 6.58 1.42 -15.32
CA GLU A 79 7.35 0.20 -15.14
C GLU A 79 8.35 0.37 -14.00
N VAL A 80 8.38 -0.63 -13.15
CA VAL A 80 9.24 -0.71 -11.96
C VAL A 80 10.06 -1.98 -12.04
N GLU A 81 11.35 -1.86 -11.78
CA GLU A 81 12.22 -3.03 -11.58
C GLU A 81 12.39 -3.27 -10.09
N THR A 82 12.10 -4.50 -9.65
CA THR A 82 12.18 -4.90 -8.25
C THR A 82 13.19 -6.04 -8.07
N GLN A 83 13.77 -6.10 -6.86
CA GLN A 83 14.70 -7.15 -6.44
C GLN A 83 14.27 -7.64 -5.05
N ASP A 84 14.41 -8.93 -4.79
CA ASP A 84 14.18 -9.47 -3.47
C ASP A 84 15.25 -8.96 -2.49
N THR A 85 14.80 -8.31 -1.43
CA THR A 85 15.61 -7.82 -0.32
C THR A 85 15.33 -8.57 0.98
N THR A 86 14.64 -9.70 0.89
CA THR A 86 14.14 -10.47 2.06
C THR A 86 13.28 -9.63 3.00
N GLY A 87 12.55 -8.67 2.43
CA GLY A 87 11.68 -7.74 3.15
C GLY A 87 12.39 -6.55 3.81
N VAL A 88 13.72 -6.49 3.83
CA VAL A 88 14.48 -5.39 4.46
C VAL A 88 14.49 -4.16 3.56
N MET A 89 14.15 -3.00 4.13
CA MET A 89 14.03 -1.73 3.41
C MET A 89 15.26 -0.87 3.60
N HIS A 90 16.03 -0.65 2.54
CA HIS A 90 17.20 0.22 2.51
C HIS A 90 17.05 1.35 1.49
N GLY A 91 17.74 2.47 1.72
CA GLY A 91 17.75 3.59 0.78
C GLY A 91 16.42 4.35 0.66
N THR A 92 15.47 4.11 1.58
CA THR A 92 14.21 4.86 1.66
C THR A 92 14.43 6.25 2.26
N VAL A 93 13.57 7.21 1.88
CA VAL A 93 13.61 8.56 2.45
C VAL A 93 13.01 8.53 3.85
N GLU A 94 13.86 8.71 4.86
CA GLU A 94 13.46 8.73 6.27
C GLU A 94 13.43 10.17 6.79
N ARG A 95 12.23 10.77 6.89
CA ARG A 95 12.03 12.14 7.38
C ARG A 95 11.91 12.24 8.90
N PHE A 96 11.57 11.12 9.55
CA PHE A 96 11.33 11.04 10.99
C PHE A 96 12.11 9.89 11.63
N PRO A 97 12.48 10.02 12.91
CA PRO A 97 13.05 8.90 13.64
C PRO A 97 12.00 7.79 13.82
N PRO A 98 12.42 6.51 13.95
CA PRO A 98 11.50 5.39 14.15
C PRO A 98 10.50 5.60 15.28
N SER A 99 10.87 6.30 16.35
CA SER A 99 10.01 6.61 17.50
C SER A 99 8.73 7.39 17.15
N LEU A 100 8.71 8.16 16.04
CA LEU A 100 7.47 8.79 15.56
C LEU A 100 6.40 7.75 15.28
N PHE A 101 6.79 6.60 14.76
CA PHE A 101 5.90 5.53 14.33
C PHE A 101 5.42 4.63 15.47
N LEU A 102 5.61 5.06 16.73
CA LEU A 102 4.90 4.55 17.90
C LEU A 102 3.57 5.27 18.14
N ARG A 103 3.30 6.38 17.41
CA ARG A 103 2.07 7.16 17.57
C ARG A 103 0.87 6.40 17.03
N GLN A 104 -0.19 6.38 17.81
CA GLN A 104 -1.48 5.85 17.41
C GLN A 104 -2.29 6.88 16.61
N THR A 105 -3.22 6.38 15.82
CA THR A 105 -4.28 7.13 15.14
C THR A 105 -5.61 6.46 15.44
N ASP A 106 -6.72 7.07 15.07
CA ASP A 106 -8.06 6.48 15.26
C ASP A 106 -8.19 5.08 14.60
N LEU A 107 -7.48 4.86 13.47
CA LEU A 107 -7.49 3.56 12.77
C LEU A 107 -6.52 2.54 13.39
N THR A 108 -5.56 2.97 14.18
CA THR A 108 -4.51 2.13 14.81
C THR A 108 -4.49 2.28 16.32
N GLU A 109 -5.62 2.58 16.94
CA GLU A 109 -5.77 2.66 18.39
C GLU A 109 -5.60 1.28 19.03
N ALA A 110 -4.78 1.22 20.08
CA ALA A 110 -4.60 0.02 20.90
C ALA A 110 -5.76 -0.09 21.91
N THR A 111 -6.94 -0.46 21.45
CA THR A 111 -8.09 -0.74 22.32
C THR A 111 -7.81 -1.94 23.23
N PRO A 112 -8.57 -2.15 24.31
CA PRO A 112 -8.35 -3.30 25.20
C PRO A 112 -8.31 -4.65 24.48
N ALA A 113 -9.10 -4.83 23.42
CA ALA A 113 -9.09 -6.06 22.61
C ALA A 113 -7.79 -6.20 21.81
N VAL A 114 -7.31 -5.12 21.17
CA VAL A 114 -6.04 -5.09 20.43
C VAL A 114 -4.86 -5.31 21.40
N VAL A 115 -4.91 -4.70 22.59
CA VAL A 115 -3.91 -4.94 23.66
C VAL A 115 -3.87 -6.41 24.07
N ALA A 116 -5.03 -7.00 24.35
CA ALA A 116 -5.09 -8.42 24.72
C ALA A 116 -4.55 -9.35 23.62
N PHE A 117 -4.86 -9.05 22.36
CA PHE A 117 -4.31 -9.76 21.20
C PHE A 117 -2.77 -9.64 21.14
N ALA A 118 -2.24 -8.41 21.22
CA ALA A 118 -0.81 -8.16 21.18
C ALA A 118 -0.04 -8.84 22.32
N GLU A 119 -0.57 -8.77 23.56
CA GLU A 119 0.02 -9.44 24.72
C GLU A 119 -0.07 -10.97 24.61
N GLY A 120 -1.12 -11.50 23.98
CA GLY A 120 -1.24 -12.94 23.70
C GLY A 120 -0.17 -13.47 22.74
N ALA A 121 0.34 -12.61 21.85
CA ALA A 121 1.44 -12.92 20.92
C ALA A 121 2.82 -12.51 21.44
N ARG A 122 2.91 -11.99 22.69
CA ARG A 122 4.18 -11.52 23.27
C ARG A 122 5.13 -12.67 23.53
N LEU A 123 6.34 -12.55 23.03
CA LEU A 123 7.44 -13.45 23.35
C LEU A 123 8.08 -13.10 24.70
N THR A 124 8.63 -14.10 25.39
CA THR A 124 9.38 -13.91 26.64
C THR A 124 10.82 -13.44 26.40
N GLU A 125 11.33 -13.65 25.20
CA GLU A 125 12.68 -13.29 24.79
C GLU A 125 12.73 -11.87 24.27
N ASP A 126 13.84 -11.16 24.51
CA ASP A 126 14.10 -9.82 23.94
C ASP A 126 14.63 -9.95 22.50
N ASP A 127 13.75 -10.36 21.62
CA ASP A 127 13.99 -10.46 20.18
C ASP A 127 12.94 -9.68 19.40
N PRO A 128 13.22 -8.41 19.04
CA PRO A 128 12.28 -7.58 18.29
C PRO A 128 11.86 -8.18 16.94
N LEU A 129 12.76 -8.85 16.22
CA LEU A 129 12.43 -9.47 14.95
C LEU A 129 11.54 -10.69 15.13
N GLY A 130 11.90 -11.58 16.05
CA GLY A 130 11.07 -12.73 16.41
C GLY A 130 9.69 -12.31 16.90
N GLN A 131 9.59 -11.22 17.70
CA GLN A 131 8.31 -10.66 18.14
C GLN A 131 7.43 -10.19 16.98
N LEU A 132 8.00 -9.52 15.96
CA LEU A 132 7.25 -9.08 14.78
C LEU A 132 6.75 -10.27 13.94
N HIS A 133 7.56 -11.32 13.81
CA HIS A 133 7.13 -12.56 13.15
C HIS A 133 6.03 -13.27 13.94
N ALA A 134 6.14 -13.33 15.28
CA ALA A 134 5.08 -13.91 16.12
C ALA A 134 3.75 -13.16 15.96
N LEU A 135 3.78 -11.83 15.92
CA LEU A 135 2.60 -11.01 15.61
C LEU A 135 2.02 -11.31 14.23
N MET A 136 2.87 -11.43 13.21
CA MET A 136 2.46 -11.73 11.84
C MET A 136 1.71 -13.06 11.75
N VAL A 137 2.28 -14.11 12.36
CA VAL A 137 1.67 -15.45 12.42
C VAL A 137 0.35 -15.43 13.18
N ALA A 138 0.34 -14.86 14.40
CA ALA A 138 -0.86 -14.80 15.24
C ALA A 138 -2.00 -14.05 14.54
N LEU A 139 -1.68 -12.98 13.79
CA LEU A 139 -2.67 -12.20 13.06
C LEU A 139 -3.20 -12.97 11.86
N HIS A 140 -2.34 -13.63 11.09
CA HIS A 140 -2.73 -14.48 9.96
C HIS A 140 -3.69 -15.61 10.39
N GLU A 141 -3.47 -16.18 11.58
CA GLU A 141 -4.33 -17.23 12.13
C GLU A 141 -5.65 -16.69 12.70
N THR A 142 -5.72 -15.39 13.05
CA THR A 142 -6.88 -14.79 13.73
C THR A 142 -7.81 -14.07 12.77
N VAL A 143 -7.31 -13.44 11.70
CA VAL A 143 -8.09 -12.59 10.79
C VAL A 143 -7.96 -13.11 9.37
N GLU A 144 -9.10 -13.53 8.80
CA GLU A 144 -9.20 -13.95 7.41
C GLU A 144 -9.06 -12.75 6.47
N GLU A 145 -8.18 -12.86 5.46
CA GLU A 145 -8.06 -11.82 4.44
C GLU A 145 -9.20 -11.88 3.45
N GLN A 146 -9.90 -10.76 3.25
CA GLN A 146 -10.92 -10.57 2.22
C GLN A 146 -10.30 -9.85 1.02
N GLU A 147 -10.49 -10.41 -0.16
CA GLU A 147 -10.10 -9.77 -1.43
C GLU A 147 -11.02 -8.57 -1.75
N GLY A 148 -10.42 -7.60 -2.43
CA GLY A 148 -11.12 -6.43 -2.97
C GLY A 148 -11.02 -5.18 -2.09
N PRO A 149 -11.54 -4.06 -2.60
CA PRO A 149 -11.55 -2.80 -1.89
C PRO A 149 -12.49 -2.85 -0.68
N ALA A 150 -12.11 -2.17 0.38
CA ALA A 150 -12.95 -2.03 1.57
C ALA A 150 -14.17 -1.15 1.25
N LEU A 151 -15.34 -1.73 1.18
CA LEU A 151 -16.60 -0.97 1.08
C LEU A 151 -16.75 -0.09 2.34
N GLY A 152 -16.78 1.23 2.15
CA GLY A 152 -16.86 2.19 3.25
C GLY A 152 -15.50 2.60 3.85
N GLY A 153 -14.38 2.22 3.23
CA GLY A 153 -13.02 2.54 3.65
C GLY A 153 -12.35 1.47 4.52
N PRO A 154 -11.07 1.66 4.85
CA PRO A 154 -10.30 0.67 5.60
C PRO A 154 -10.80 0.54 7.04
N LEU A 155 -10.99 -0.69 7.50
CA LEU A 155 -11.36 -0.99 8.89
C LEU A 155 -10.26 -0.53 9.86
N SER A 156 -10.65 -0.05 11.04
CA SER A 156 -9.71 0.16 12.14
C SER A 156 -9.15 -1.17 12.65
N ALA A 157 -8.05 -1.13 13.38
CA ALA A 157 -7.43 -2.29 14.02
C ALA A 157 -8.44 -3.07 14.89
N HIS A 158 -9.23 -2.34 15.68
CA HIS A 158 -10.27 -2.93 16.53
C HIS A 158 -11.36 -3.62 15.70
N ALA A 159 -11.90 -2.92 14.69
CA ALA A 159 -12.97 -3.48 13.86
C ALA A 159 -12.51 -4.69 13.04
N ALA A 160 -11.28 -4.71 12.56
CA ALA A 160 -10.69 -5.86 11.86
C ALA A 160 -10.57 -7.08 12.79
N LEU A 161 -10.11 -6.87 14.02
CA LEU A 161 -10.01 -7.93 15.03
C LEU A 161 -11.40 -8.46 15.45
N GLU A 162 -12.35 -7.57 15.71
CA GLU A 162 -13.70 -7.94 16.12
C GLU A 162 -14.45 -8.70 15.02
N ALA A 163 -14.29 -8.29 13.76
CA ALA A 163 -14.92 -8.96 12.63
C ALA A 163 -14.27 -10.32 12.29
N GLY A 164 -13.03 -10.58 12.73
CA GLY A 164 -12.25 -11.77 12.36
C GLY A 164 -11.95 -11.88 10.87
N LYS A 165 -12.21 -10.83 10.10
CA LYS A 165 -11.96 -10.73 8.66
C LYS A 165 -11.79 -9.28 8.21
N ALA A 166 -10.85 -9.02 7.31
CA ALA A 166 -10.60 -7.68 6.79
C ALA A 166 -9.88 -7.72 5.45
N CYS A 167 -9.94 -6.62 4.69
CA CYS A 167 -9.02 -6.42 3.57
C CYS A 167 -7.59 -6.13 4.08
N SER A 168 -6.60 -6.17 3.20
CA SER A 168 -5.19 -5.93 3.52
C SER A 168 -4.95 -4.67 4.36
N GLY A 169 -5.73 -3.58 4.13
CA GLY A 169 -5.63 -2.33 4.89
C GLY A 169 -6.01 -2.47 6.36
N GLY A 170 -7.09 -3.19 6.68
CA GLY A 170 -7.51 -3.46 8.06
C GLY A 170 -6.53 -4.38 8.79
N ILE A 171 -6.00 -5.39 8.09
CA ILE A 171 -4.95 -6.29 8.60
C ILE A 171 -3.68 -5.51 8.93
N ALA A 172 -3.25 -4.62 8.02
CA ALA A 172 -2.08 -3.76 8.25
C ALA A 172 -2.29 -2.79 9.43
N HIS A 173 -3.52 -2.27 9.65
CA HIS A 173 -3.83 -1.47 10.85
C HIS A 173 -3.68 -2.28 12.14
N LEU A 174 -4.21 -3.51 12.17
CA LEU A 174 -4.12 -4.36 13.36
C LEU A 174 -2.68 -4.74 13.67
N PHE A 175 -1.88 -5.14 12.66
CA PHE A 175 -0.45 -5.40 12.85
C PHE A 175 0.27 -4.16 13.41
N THR A 176 0.03 -2.99 12.78
CA THR A 176 0.65 -1.72 13.19
C THR A 176 0.29 -1.33 14.62
N ALA A 177 -0.99 -1.46 15.00
CA ALA A 177 -1.46 -1.14 16.34
C ALA A 177 -0.85 -2.07 17.40
N ALA A 178 -0.83 -3.39 17.13
CA ALA A 178 -0.25 -4.39 18.01
C ALA A 178 1.27 -4.21 18.18
N ALA A 179 2.01 -3.99 17.09
CA ALA A 179 3.44 -3.73 17.13
C ALA A 179 3.76 -2.47 17.96
N ARG A 180 3.04 -1.36 17.73
CA ARG A 180 3.20 -0.12 18.50
C ARG A 180 2.92 -0.29 19.99
N HIS A 181 1.87 -1.06 20.33
CA HIS A 181 1.58 -1.40 21.74
C HIS A 181 2.75 -2.13 22.40
N LEU A 182 3.39 -3.04 21.69
CA LEU A 182 4.58 -3.77 22.17
C LEU A 182 5.87 -2.92 22.15
N GLY A 183 5.78 -1.63 21.83
CA GLY A 183 6.93 -0.72 21.79
C GLY A 183 7.76 -0.82 20.50
N LEU A 184 7.28 -1.53 19.48
CA LEU A 184 7.94 -1.69 18.20
C LEU A 184 7.39 -0.66 17.20
N PRO A 185 8.23 0.28 16.70
CA PRO A 185 7.79 1.26 15.72
C PRO A 185 7.27 0.56 14.46
N ALA A 186 6.06 0.92 14.02
CA ALA A 186 5.45 0.35 12.83
C ALA A 186 4.70 1.40 12.02
N ARG A 187 4.71 1.27 10.68
CA ARG A 187 4.11 2.21 9.73
C ARG A 187 3.28 1.49 8.69
N HIS A 188 2.29 2.17 8.18
CA HIS A 188 1.37 1.66 7.18
C HIS A 188 1.87 1.99 5.78
N ILE A 189 1.81 1.02 4.88
CA ILE A 189 2.26 1.14 3.50
C ILE A 189 1.09 0.88 2.55
N SER A 190 0.99 1.67 1.49
CA SER A 190 0.21 1.34 0.30
C SER A 190 1.14 1.03 -0.86
N GLY A 191 0.70 0.16 -1.76
CA GLY A 191 1.46 -0.21 -2.93
C GLY A 191 0.73 -1.18 -3.84
N TYR A 192 1.50 -1.92 -4.60
CA TYR A 192 0.99 -2.89 -5.57
C TYR A 192 1.62 -4.25 -5.32
N LEU A 193 0.83 -5.29 -5.57
CA LEU A 193 1.29 -6.68 -5.54
C LEU A 193 1.11 -7.29 -6.93
N ALA A 194 2.22 -7.68 -7.57
CA ALA A 194 2.18 -8.46 -8.80
C ALA A 194 1.91 -9.94 -8.50
N PRO A 195 1.14 -10.65 -9.33
CA PRO A 195 0.88 -12.06 -9.13
C PRO A 195 2.17 -12.88 -9.21
N GLU A 196 2.26 -13.92 -8.41
CA GLU A 196 3.38 -14.87 -8.41
C GLU A 196 3.31 -15.82 -9.60
N ASP A 197 2.11 -16.18 -10.03
CA ASP A 197 1.86 -17.01 -11.21
C ASP A 197 1.42 -16.13 -12.40
N PRO A 198 2.13 -16.18 -13.55
CA PRO A 198 1.72 -15.48 -14.76
C PRO A 198 0.35 -15.90 -15.31
N GLU A 199 -0.09 -17.15 -15.10
CA GLU A 199 -1.42 -17.62 -15.51
C GLU A 199 -2.54 -17.01 -14.67
N GLU A 200 -2.32 -16.77 -13.37
CA GLU A 200 -3.23 -15.99 -12.54
C GLU A 200 -3.31 -14.53 -12.98
N GLY A 201 -2.21 -13.96 -13.47
CA GLY A 201 -2.15 -12.59 -13.99
C GLY A 201 -3.03 -12.36 -15.22
N GLU A 202 -3.24 -13.40 -16.06
CA GLU A 202 -4.14 -13.32 -17.21
C GLU A 202 -5.63 -13.34 -16.80
N ALA A 203 -5.99 -14.10 -15.78
CA ALA A 203 -7.35 -14.14 -15.23
C ALA A 203 -7.69 -12.85 -14.43
N LYS A 204 -6.70 -12.20 -13.82
CA LYS A 204 -6.83 -10.94 -13.06
C LYS A 204 -6.60 -9.67 -13.90
N ARG A 205 -6.54 -9.75 -15.23
CA ARG A 205 -6.36 -8.58 -16.13
C ARG A 205 -7.44 -7.50 -16.01
N GLU A 206 -8.56 -7.80 -15.37
CA GLU A 206 -9.69 -6.88 -15.17
C GLU A 206 -9.69 -6.24 -13.78
N GLY A 207 -8.55 -5.82 -13.28
CA GLY A 207 -8.50 -4.73 -12.30
C GLY A 207 -8.80 -5.03 -10.83
N VAL A 208 -8.92 -6.27 -10.41
CA VAL A 208 -9.18 -6.59 -9.00
C VAL A 208 -7.96 -7.25 -8.36
N GLY A 209 -7.39 -6.60 -7.33
CA GLY A 209 -6.43 -7.20 -6.41
C GLY A 209 -4.97 -6.75 -6.48
N ALA A 210 -4.59 -5.84 -7.39
CA ALA A 210 -3.20 -5.35 -7.45
C ALA A 210 -2.87 -4.27 -6.41
N ALA A 211 -3.85 -3.44 -5.99
CA ALA A 211 -3.66 -2.50 -4.89
C ALA A 211 -3.61 -3.26 -3.56
N ARG A 212 -2.59 -2.99 -2.75
CA ARG A 212 -2.36 -3.70 -1.50
C ARG A 212 -1.83 -2.79 -0.42
N HIS A 213 -2.18 -3.12 0.82
CA HIS A 213 -1.63 -2.51 2.01
C HIS A 213 -0.86 -3.55 2.84
N TRP A 214 0.21 -3.11 3.50
CA TRP A 214 0.96 -3.91 4.46
C TRP A 214 1.59 -3.02 5.52
N ALA A 215 2.31 -3.60 6.47
CA ALA A 215 3.04 -2.85 7.47
C ALA A 215 4.55 -2.93 7.23
N GLU A 216 5.27 -1.89 7.60
CA GLU A 216 6.71 -1.95 7.85
C GLU A 216 6.95 -1.72 9.34
N ALA A 217 7.78 -2.56 9.97
CA ALA A 217 8.13 -2.43 11.37
C ALA A 217 9.64 -2.37 11.57
N TYR A 218 10.08 -1.63 12.59
CA TYR A 218 11.49 -1.35 12.83
C TYR A 218 12.10 -2.34 13.83
N ALA A 219 13.10 -3.08 13.38
CA ALA A 219 13.94 -3.93 14.20
C ALA A 219 15.35 -3.31 14.28
N PRO A 220 15.87 -2.96 15.48
CA PRO A 220 17.08 -2.12 15.62
C PRO A 220 18.34 -2.59 14.87
N LYS A 221 18.49 -3.92 14.67
CA LYS A 221 19.65 -4.49 13.95
C LYS A 221 19.50 -4.47 12.43
N TYR A 222 18.27 -4.41 11.93
CA TYR A 222 17.94 -4.62 10.53
C TYR A 222 17.34 -3.36 9.86
N GLY A 223 16.82 -2.42 10.65
CA GLY A 223 16.05 -1.29 10.16
C GLY A 223 14.58 -1.62 9.94
N TRP A 224 13.98 -1.03 8.92
CA TRP A 224 12.60 -1.27 8.54
C TRP A 224 12.46 -2.60 7.77
N ILE A 225 11.48 -3.40 8.14
CA ILE A 225 11.17 -4.69 7.51
C ILE A 225 9.70 -4.69 7.14
N SER A 226 9.39 -5.17 5.95
CA SER A 226 8.04 -5.30 5.39
C SER A 226 7.36 -6.56 5.91
N PHE A 227 6.12 -6.44 6.42
CA PHE A 227 5.30 -7.54 6.94
C PHE A 227 3.90 -7.49 6.31
N ASP A 228 3.59 -8.48 5.50
CA ASP A 228 2.24 -8.71 4.99
C ASP A 228 1.58 -9.85 5.77
N ALA A 229 0.91 -9.48 6.85
CA ALA A 229 0.33 -10.45 7.76
C ALA A 229 -0.88 -11.20 7.16
N GLY A 230 -1.60 -10.62 6.20
CA GLY A 230 -2.65 -11.34 5.47
C GLY A 230 -2.11 -12.55 4.73
N ARG A 231 -0.92 -12.43 4.14
CA ARG A 231 -0.24 -13.50 3.42
C ARG A 231 0.77 -14.29 4.26
N ASN A 232 0.99 -13.89 5.51
CA ASN A 232 1.99 -14.47 6.43
C ASN A 232 3.40 -14.50 5.83
N LEU A 233 3.84 -13.39 5.19
CA LEU A 233 5.17 -13.28 4.60
C LEU A 233 5.74 -11.86 4.67
N CYS A 234 7.06 -11.76 4.57
CA CYS A 234 7.75 -10.50 4.35
C CYS A 234 7.67 -10.12 2.86
N GLY A 235 7.83 -8.84 2.56
CA GLY A 235 7.80 -8.37 1.18
C GLY A 235 8.88 -9.02 0.31
N THR A 236 8.51 -9.38 -0.91
CA THR A 236 9.37 -9.97 -1.95
C THR A 236 9.49 -9.02 -3.13
N GLU A 237 10.13 -9.46 -4.23
CA GLU A 237 10.20 -8.69 -5.48
C GLU A 237 8.85 -8.49 -6.18
N HIS A 238 7.77 -9.13 -5.71
CA HIS A 238 6.42 -8.93 -6.22
C HIS A 238 5.74 -7.66 -5.68
N TYR A 239 6.29 -7.05 -4.62
CA TYR A 239 5.76 -5.85 -3.99
C TYR A 239 6.37 -4.58 -4.58
N VAL A 240 5.51 -3.62 -4.93
CA VAL A 240 5.93 -2.27 -5.31
C VAL A 240 5.39 -1.29 -4.29
N ARG A 241 6.29 -0.68 -3.54
CA ARG A 241 6.00 0.31 -2.49
C ARG A 241 5.62 1.64 -3.12
N LEU A 242 4.47 2.20 -2.73
CA LEU A 242 3.96 3.47 -3.25
C LEU A 242 4.10 4.60 -2.22
N ALA A 243 3.45 4.46 -1.06
CA ALA A 243 3.44 5.50 -0.03
C ALA A 243 3.49 4.92 1.39
N VAL A 244 3.95 5.74 2.34
CA VAL A 244 4.09 5.41 3.77
C VAL A 244 3.42 6.48 4.63
N ALA A 245 2.73 6.05 5.71
CA ALA A 245 2.20 6.96 6.73
C ALA A 245 1.92 6.22 8.05
N LEU A 246 1.20 6.87 8.98
CA LEU A 246 0.80 6.26 10.24
C LEU A 246 -0.37 5.28 10.07
N ASP A 247 -1.21 5.47 9.06
CA ASP A 247 -2.40 4.67 8.73
C ASP A 247 -2.78 4.79 7.25
N ALA A 248 -3.86 4.10 6.85
CA ALA A 248 -4.33 4.10 5.47
C ALA A 248 -4.81 5.48 4.99
N MET A 249 -5.31 6.35 5.87
CA MET A 249 -5.73 7.71 5.48
C MET A 249 -4.55 8.56 5.02
N GLY A 250 -3.38 8.36 5.64
CA GLY A 250 -2.15 9.05 5.27
C GLY A 250 -1.56 8.61 3.94
N VAL A 251 -1.78 7.35 3.53
CA VAL A 251 -1.30 6.78 2.26
C VAL A 251 -2.36 6.74 1.17
N ALA A 252 -3.54 7.32 1.40
CA ALA A 252 -4.63 7.31 0.43
C ALA A 252 -4.15 7.82 -0.95
N PRO A 253 -4.39 7.05 -2.04
CA PRO A 253 -3.88 7.37 -3.37
C PRO A 253 -4.48 8.67 -3.91
N LEU A 254 -5.73 8.99 -3.54
CA LEU A 254 -6.40 10.23 -3.87
C LEU A 254 -7.10 10.80 -2.63
N ARG A 255 -6.99 12.11 -2.42
CA ARG A 255 -7.72 12.86 -1.38
C ARG A 255 -8.36 14.09 -1.99
N SER A 256 -9.66 14.17 -1.86
CA SER A 256 -10.49 15.31 -2.29
C SER A 256 -11.79 15.35 -1.48
N ALA A 257 -12.58 16.39 -1.65
CA ALA A 257 -13.94 16.47 -1.10
C ALA A 257 -14.96 15.91 -2.13
N GLY A 258 -14.79 14.65 -2.55
CA GLY A 258 -15.67 13.97 -3.50
C GLY A 258 -16.64 13.01 -2.82
N LEU A 259 -17.57 12.46 -3.61
CA LEU A 259 -18.61 11.55 -3.14
C LEU A 259 -18.14 10.09 -3.17
N GLU A 260 -17.93 9.56 -4.36
CA GLU A 260 -17.60 8.16 -4.60
C GLU A 260 -16.26 8.04 -5.34
N VAL A 261 -15.51 7.00 -5.04
CA VAL A 261 -14.24 6.65 -5.70
C VAL A 261 -14.40 5.28 -6.34
N GLU A 262 -14.15 5.20 -7.64
CA GLU A 262 -13.97 3.95 -8.36
C GLU A 262 -12.47 3.78 -8.63
N GLU A 263 -11.92 2.61 -8.33
CA GLU A 263 -10.50 2.33 -8.43
C GLU A 263 -10.28 1.03 -9.22
N GLN A 264 -9.40 1.07 -10.22
CA GLN A 264 -8.97 -0.07 -11.01
C GLN A 264 -7.45 -0.15 -11.04
N VAL A 265 -6.90 -1.28 -10.64
CA VAL A 265 -5.45 -1.45 -10.56
C VAL A 265 -5.02 -2.74 -11.23
N SER A 266 -3.97 -2.68 -12.05
CA SER A 266 -3.29 -3.84 -12.59
C SER A 266 -1.79 -3.76 -12.35
N ALA A 267 -1.19 -4.88 -11.93
CA ALA A 267 0.25 -5.03 -11.81
C ALA A 267 0.64 -6.37 -12.44
N LEU A 268 1.46 -6.35 -13.48
CA LEU A 268 1.80 -7.52 -14.29
C LEU A 268 3.32 -7.62 -14.48
N ASP A 269 3.86 -8.84 -14.48
CA ASP A 269 5.24 -9.07 -14.93
C ASP A 269 5.37 -8.69 -16.42
N SER A 270 6.23 -7.74 -16.72
CA SER A 270 6.47 -7.29 -18.10
C SER A 270 7.36 -8.24 -18.92
N ARG A 271 7.93 -9.29 -18.32
CA ARG A 271 8.78 -10.29 -18.99
C ARG A 271 7.99 -11.48 -19.57
N GLY A 272 6.73 -11.66 -19.23
CA GLY A 272 5.85 -12.65 -19.85
C GLY A 272 5.12 -12.02 -21.05
N PRO A 273 4.81 -12.61 -22.02
CA PRO A 273 4.96 -13.54 -23.10
C PRO A 273 5.59 -13.02 -24.41
N GLN A 274 6.77 -12.42 -24.38
CA GLN A 274 7.47 -12.06 -25.64
C GLN A 274 8.07 -13.29 -26.39
N LYS A 275 7.97 -14.50 -25.85
CA LYS A 275 8.54 -15.71 -26.46
C LYS A 275 7.71 -16.35 -27.59
N LEU A 276 6.48 -15.93 -27.82
CA LEU A 276 5.60 -16.52 -28.84
C LEU A 276 5.56 -15.77 -30.19
N ALA A 277 6.06 -14.54 -30.26
CA ALA A 277 6.02 -13.76 -31.50
C ALA A 277 7.20 -14.02 -32.46
N GLN A 278 8.26 -14.71 -32.03
CA GLN A 278 9.44 -14.96 -32.87
C GLN A 278 9.43 -16.34 -33.56
N ALA A 279 8.48 -17.24 -33.26
CA ALA A 279 8.39 -18.58 -33.85
C ALA A 279 7.50 -18.67 -35.10
N GLN A 280 6.82 -17.61 -35.52
CA GLN A 280 5.90 -17.62 -36.66
C GLN A 280 6.41 -16.88 -37.90
N SER A 281 7.64 -16.37 -37.93
CA SER A 281 8.17 -15.69 -39.14
C SER A 281 9.26 -16.47 -39.90
N GLN A 282 9.41 -17.78 -39.66
CA GLN A 282 10.27 -18.66 -40.43
C GLN A 282 9.48 -19.92 -40.84
N ASN A 283 8.59 -19.74 -41.81
CA ASN A 283 8.18 -20.76 -42.76
C ASN A 283 7.70 -20.11 -44.06
#